data_fc43e7ced55b53b84af6cee403ddddf8
#
_entry.id   fc43e7ced55b53b84af6cee403ddddf8
#
_cell.length_a   1.000
_cell.length_b   1.000
_cell.length_c   1.000
_cell.angle_alpha   90.00
_cell.angle_beta   90.00
_cell.angle_gamma   90.00
#
_symmetry.space_group_name_H-M   'P 1'
#
loop_
_entity.id
_entity.type
_entity.pdbx_description
1 polymer ?
#
loop_
_entity_poly.entity_id
_entity_poly.type
_entity_poly.pdbx_seq_one_letter_code
_entity_poly.pdbx_strand_id
1 'polypeptide(L)'
;MKRITVDAGKCAGCRQCEMVCSFHHTKRFSPETSRVTVIKDDSLGLDYPLMCRQCSDCPPLKACPTQAINREGGSITVDWQACIGCGACVEECRYDAVELHDGKALMCDLCGGDPQCVARCPTGALDYSESPEFTETPWDAFDRLKEEWGIHG
;
A
#
# COMPACT_ATOMS: atom_id res chain seq x y z
N MET A 1 9.60 13.91 3.58
CA MET A 1 9.61 12.66 2.79
C MET A 1 8.34 12.59 1.94
N LYS A 2 8.49 12.32 0.66
CA LYS A 2 7.34 12.10 -0.22
C LYS A 2 6.68 10.75 0.07
N ARG A 3 5.35 10.77 0.13
CA ARG A 3 4.52 9.59 0.38
C ARG A 3 3.32 9.59 -0.53
N ILE A 4 2.76 8.40 -0.75
CA ILE A 4 1.43 8.29 -1.34
C ILE A 4 0.43 8.50 -0.21
N THR A 5 -0.43 9.49 -0.37
CA THR A 5 -1.55 9.75 0.55
C THR A 5 -2.84 9.26 -0.08
N VAL A 6 -3.81 8.93 0.77
CA VAL A 6 -5.08 8.34 0.36
C VAL A 6 -6.22 9.23 0.82
N ASP A 7 -7.09 9.59 -0.12
CA ASP A 7 -8.40 10.18 0.18
C ASP A 7 -9.46 9.11 -0.12
N ALA A 8 -9.87 8.39 0.91
CA ALA A 8 -10.83 7.29 0.78
C ALA A 8 -12.19 7.76 0.27
N GLY A 9 -12.55 9.03 0.52
CA GLY A 9 -13.81 9.60 0.02
C GLY A 9 -13.87 9.73 -1.50
N LYS A 10 -12.71 9.69 -2.17
CA LYS A 10 -12.62 9.75 -3.63
C LYS A 10 -12.40 8.39 -4.29
N CYS A 11 -12.09 7.35 -3.51
CA CYS A 11 -11.83 6.03 -4.07
C CYS A 11 -13.11 5.40 -4.62
N ALA A 12 -13.10 5.03 -5.89
CA ALA A 12 -14.23 4.39 -6.57
C ALA A 12 -14.17 2.85 -6.55
N GLY A 13 -13.14 2.28 -5.95
CA GLY A 13 -12.96 0.83 -5.89
C GLY A 13 -12.71 0.16 -7.24
N CYS A 14 -12.25 0.92 -8.24
CA CYS A 14 -12.05 0.43 -9.60
C CYS A 14 -10.87 -0.55 -9.74
N ARG A 15 -9.98 -0.61 -8.76
CA ARG A 15 -8.78 -1.47 -8.71
C ARG A 15 -7.75 -1.19 -9.83
N GLN A 16 -7.80 -0.06 -10.49
CA GLN A 16 -6.76 0.30 -11.47
C GLN A 16 -5.38 0.38 -10.83
N CYS A 17 -5.30 0.86 -9.59
CA CYS A 17 -4.05 0.91 -8.84
C CYS A 17 -3.41 -0.49 -8.68
N GLU A 18 -4.23 -1.51 -8.39
CA GLU A 18 -3.74 -2.89 -8.31
C GLU A 18 -3.25 -3.40 -9.67
N MET A 19 -4.01 -3.12 -10.71
CA MET A 19 -3.68 -3.57 -12.08
C MET A 19 -2.36 -2.96 -12.57
N VAL A 20 -2.20 -1.65 -12.45
CA VAL A 20 -0.98 -0.99 -12.92
C VAL A 20 0.23 -1.31 -12.05
N CYS A 21 0.04 -1.52 -10.75
CA CYS A 21 1.12 -1.92 -9.85
C CYS A 21 1.67 -3.29 -10.25
N SER A 22 0.79 -4.28 -10.42
CA SER A 22 1.21 -5.61 -10.83
C SER A 22 1.88 -5.60 -12.19
N PHE A 23 1.32 -4.88 -13.15
CA PHE A 23 1.90 -4.79 -14.50
C PHE A 23 3.25 -4.09 -14.50
N HIS A 24 3.42 -3.01 -13.75
CA HIS A 24 4.70 -2.29 -13.65
C HIS A 24 5.81 -3.21 -13.13
N HIS A 25 5.52 -4.03 -12.12
CA HIS A 25 6.53 -4.87 -11.48
C HIS A 25 6.74 -6.22 -12.16
N THR A 26 5.72 -6.80 -12.78
CA THR A 26 5.78 -8.18 -13.31
C THR A 26 5.43 -8.30 -14.79
N LYS A 27 4.94 -7.25 -15.42
CA LYS A 27 4.42 -7.23 -16.80
C LYS A 27 3.19 -8.13 -16.97
N ARG A 28 2.47 -8.40 -15.87
CA ARG A 28 1.23 -9.16 -15.84
C ARG A 28 0.19 -8.45 -15.00
N PHE A 29 -1.06 -8.55 -15.37
CA PHE A 29 -2.18 -8.04 -14.60
C PHE A 29 -2.62 -9.14 -13.61
N SER A 30 -2.15 -9.05 -12.38
CA SER A 30 -2.45 -10.01 -11.33
C SER A 30 -2.55 -9.30 -9.99
N PRO A 31 -3.73 -9.30 -9.34
CA PRO A 31 -3.88 -8.71 -8.01
C PRO A 31 -2.93 -9.31 -6.97
N GLU A 32 -2.57 -10.58 -7.13
CA GLU A 32 -1.68 -11.29 -6.21
C GLU A 32 -0.27 -10.72 -6.17
N THR A 33 0.17 -10.08 -7.24
CA THR A 33 1.50 -9.47 -7.34
C THR A 33 1.46 -7.96 -7.15
N SER A 34 0.29 -7.39 -6.91
CA SER A 34 0.15 -5.97 -6.59
C SER A 34 0.65 -5.67 -5.18
N ARG A 35 1.30 -4.54 -5.02
CA ARG A 35 1.77 -4.02 -3.73
C ARG A 35 0.79 -3.03 -3.13
N VAL A 36 -0.32 -2.81 -3.79
CA VAL A 36 -1.49 -2.10 -3.28
C VAL A 36 -2.67 -3.05 -3.28
N THR A 37 -3.49 -2.98 -2.23
CA THR A 37 -4.70 -3.80 -2.09
C THR A 37 -5.87 -2.88 -1.76
N VAL A 38 -6.93 -2.93 -2.55
CA VAL A 38 -8.14 -2.16 -2.28
C VAL A 38 -8.98 -2.92 -1.26
N ILE A 39 -9.09 -2.35 -0.06
CA ILE A 39 -9.94 -2.87 1.02
C ILE A 39 -11.35 -2.35 0.77
N LYS A 40 -12.33 -3.25 0.78
CA LYS A 40 -13.71 -2.93 0.43
C LYS A 40 -14.66 -3.22 1.58
N ASP A 41 -15.58 -2.30 1.81
CA ASP A 41 -16.81 -2.57 2.55
C ASP A 41 -17.97 -2.49 1.54
N ASP A 42 -18.27 -3.62 0.91
CA ASP A 42 -19.26 -3.68 -0.16
C ASP A 42 -20.70 -3.37 0.32
N SER A 43 -20.97 -3.61 1.60
CA SER A 43 -22.27 -3.28 2.18
C SER A 43 -22.56 -1.79 2.19
N LEU A 44 -21.52 -0.97 2.23
CA LEU A 44 -21.60 0.49 2.30
C LEU A 44 -21.04 1.19 1.06
N GLY A 45 -20.43 0.44 0.15
CA GLY A 45 -19.77 1.01 -1.03
C GLY A 45 -18.56 1.85 -0.71
N LEU A 46 -17.83 1.50 0.36
CA LEU A 46 -16.61 2.18 0.77
C LEU A 46 -15.39 1.38 0.36
N ASP A 47 -14.36 2.08 -0.09
CA ASP A 47 -13.13 1.49 -0.61
C ASP A 47 -11.92 2.27 -0.11
N TYR A 48 -10.82 1.54 0.13
CA TYR A 48 -9.57 2.14 0.60
C TYR A 48 -8.38 1.41 -0.06
N PRO A 49 -7.57 2.10 -0.87
CA PRO A 49 -6.35 1.51 -1.42
C PRO A 49 -5.25 1.50 -0.37
N LEU A 50 -4.90 0.32 0.11
CA LEU A 50 -3.89 0.12 1.16
C LEU A 50 -2.55 -0.23 0.53
N MET A 51 -1.50 0.47 0.93
CA MET A 51 -0.12 0.22 0.52
C MET A 51 0.85 0.66 1.60
N CYS A 52 2.12 0.34 1.42
CA CYS A 52 3.17 0.76 2.35
C CYS A 52 3.17 2.29 2.51
N ARG A 53 3.21 2.74 3.76
CA ARG A 53 3.18 4.16 4.11
C ARG A 53 4.55 4.80 4.20
N GLN A 54 5.60 4.06 3.89
CA GLN A 54 6.99 4.55 3.93
C GLN A 54 7.32 5.16 5.30
N CYS A 55 6.97 4.44 6.38
CA CYS A 55 7.19 4.91 7.74
C CYS A 55 8.67 5.22 7.98
N SER A 56 8.95 6.31 8.67
CA SER A 56 10.34 6.66 9.05
C SER A 56 10.94 5.61 9.97
N ASP A 57 10.14 5.13 10.92
CA ASP A 57 10.47 3.98 11.75
C ASP A 57 9.71 2.77 11.26
N CYS A 58 10.32 1.99 10.37
CA CYS A 58 9.69 0.84 9.72
C CYS A 58 10.00 -0.45 10.48
N PRO A 59 9.03 -1.02 11.22
CA PRO A 59 9.27 -2.26 11.97
C PRO A 59 9.68 -3.45 11.08
N PRO A 60 9.06 -3.68 9.90
CA PRO A 60 9.51 -4.74 8.99
C PRO A 60 10.97 -4.66 8.60
N LEU A 61 11.49 -3.46 8.37
CA LEU A 61 12.90 -3.26 8.01
C LEU A 61 13.82 -3.73 9.12
N LYS A 62 13.44 -3.45 10.38
CA LYS A 62 14.22 -3.86 11.55
C LYS A 62 14.10 -5.36 11.84
N ALA A 63 12.95 -5.95 11.55
CA ALA A 63 12.64 -7.34 11.87
C ALA A 63 13.20 -8.33 10.85
N CYS A 64 13.60 -7.89 9.67
CA CYS A 64 14.07 -8.80 8.61
C CYS A 64 15.38 -9.49 9.01
N PRO A 65 15.38 -10.85 9.19
CA PRO A 65 16.56 -11.56 9.67
C PRO A 65 17.71 -11.60 8.65
N THR A 66 17.40 -11.43 7.37
CA THR A 66 18.40 -11.45 6.28
C THR A 66 18.74 -10.06 5.76
N GLN A 67 18.18 -9.02 6.38
CA GLN A 67 18.37 -7.65 5.94
C GLN A 67 17.98 -7.40 4.48
N ALA A 68 16.94 -8.12 4.03
CA ALA A 68 16.44 -8.00 2.66
C ALA A 68 15.67 -6.70 2.42
N ILE A 69 15.15 -6.09 3.48
CA ILE A 69 14.37 -4.85 3.40
C ILE A 69 15.30 -3.68 3.67
N ASN A 70 15.34 -2.73 2.73
CA ASN A 70 16.25 -1.59 2.79
C ASN A 70 15.49 -0.31 2.42
N ARG A 71 16.12 0.82 2.71
CA ARG A 71 15.62 2.12 2.26
C ARG A 71 16.61 2.69 1.25
N GLU A 72 16.17 2.88 0.04
CA GLU A 72 16.98 3.40 -1.05
C GLU A 72 16.25 4.54 -1.76
N GLY A 73 16.91 5.67 -1.97
CA GLY A 73 16.35 6.80 -2.70
C GLY A 73 15.04 7.35 -2.12
N GLY A 74 14.82 7.20 -0.80
CA GLY A 74 13.61 7.65 -0.13
C GLY A 74 12.45 6.66 -0.14
N SER A 75 12.65 5.44 -0.66
CA SER A 75 11.62 4.40 -0.65
C SER A 75 12.11 3.11 -0.01
N ILE A 76 11.17 2.30 0.45
CA ILE A 76 11.45 0.94 0.94
C ILE A 76 11.61 0.02 -0.27
N THR A 77 12.65 -0.80 -0.25
CA THR A 77 12.90 -1.80 -1.29
C THR A 77 13.13 -3.16 -0.64
N VAL A 78 12.85 -4.22 -1.38
CA VAL A 78 13.09 -5.59 -0.93
C VAL A 78 14.05 -6.27 -1.91
N ASP A 79 15.18 -6.75 -1.40
CA ASP A 79 16.09 -7.59 -2.15
C ASP A 79 15.57 -9.03 -2.13
N TRP A 80 14.96 -9.47 -3.22
CA TRP A 80 14.37 -10.79 -3.31
C TRP A 80 15.39 -11.91 -3.27
N GLN A 81 16.66 -11.65 -3.59
CA GLN A 81 17.72 -12.66 -3.46
C GLN A 81 18.04 -12.94 -1.99
N ALA A 82 17.99 -11.93 -1.14
CA ALA A 82 18.20 -12.07 0.29
C ALA A 82 16.94 -12.51 1.04
N CYS A 83 15.76 -12.26 0.50
CA CYS A 83 14.48 -12.59 1.14
C CYS A 83 14.27 -14.11 1.18
N ILE A 84 14.00 -14.64 2.37
CA ILE A 84 13.75 -16.07 2.59
C ILE A 84 12.26 -16.41 2.78
N GLY A 85 11.39 -15.43 2.71
CA GLY A 85 9.94 -15.66 2.83
C GLY A 85 9.49 -16.03 4.24
N CYS A 86 10.22 -15.63 5.28
CA CYS A 86 9.91 -16.01 6.67
C CYS A 86 8.64 -15.39 7.23
N GLY A 87 8.13 -14.30 6.63
CA GLY A 87 6.89 -13.64 7.05
C GLY A 87 7.02 -12.69 8.25
N ALA A 88 8.21 -12.49 8.80
CA ALA A 88 8.41 -11.58 9.92
C ALA A 88 7.94 -10.15 9.60
N CYS A 89 8.20 -9.70 8.38
CA CYS A 89 7.78 -8.37 7.90
C CYS A 89 6.25 -8.22 7.85
N VAL A 90 5.55 -9.28 7.50
CA VAL A 90 4.08 -9.28 7.46
C VAL A 90 3.51 -9.08 8.86
N GLU A 91 4.06 -9.79 9.84
CA GLU A 91 3.60 -9.71 11.23
C GLU A 91 3.93 -8.36 11.86
N GLU A 92 5.08 -7.78 11.53
CA GLU A 92 5.55 -6.54 12.15
C GLU A 92 4.98 -5.27 11.52
N CYS A 93 4.40 -5.32 10.34
CA CYS A 93 3.80 -4.15 9.72
C CYS A 93 2.51 -3.75 10.43
N ARG A 94 2.49 -2.55 11.01
CA ARG A 94 1.32 -2.02 11.74
C ARG A 94 0.09 -1.78 10.87
N TYR A 95 0.28 -1.74 9.56
CA TYR A 95 -0.77 -1.35 8.60
C TYR A 95 -1.16 -2.46 7.66
N ASP A 96 -0.66 -3.67 7.88
CA ASP A 96 -0.91 -4.85 7.02
C ASP A 96 -0.58 -4.59 5.54
N ALA A 97 0.46 -3.79 5.30
CA ALA A 97 0.84 -3.35 3.97
C ALA A 97 1.93 -4.21 3.32
N VAL A 98 2.26 -5.34 3.92
CA VAL A 98 3.24 -6.29 3.40
C VAL A 98 2.55 -7.60 3.13
N GLU A 99 2.78 -8.15 1.95
CA GLU A 99 2.26 -9.46 1.57
C GLU A 99 3.39 -10.36 1.10
N LEU A 100 3.16 -11.67 1.13
CA LEU A 100 4.07 -12.65 0.55
C LEU A 100 3.48 -13.22 -0.72
N HIS A 101 4.30 -13.36 -1.75
CA HIS A 101 3.96 -14.04 -2.98
C HIS A 101 5.16 -14.86 -3.46
N ASP A 102 4.95 -16.15 -3.73
CA ASP A 102 6.00 -17.10 -4.12
C ASP A 102 7.20 -17.08 -3.17
N GLY A 103 6.94 -16.97 -1.87
CA GLY A 103 7.98 -16.98 -0.84
C GLY A 103 8.81 -15.71 -0.78
N LYS A 104 8.34 -14.61 -1.34
CA LYS A 104 9.02 -13.31 -1.33
C LYS A 104 8.10 -12.20 -0.82
N ALA A 105 8.66 -11.25 -0.10
CA ALA A 105 7.91 -10.11 0.41
C ALA A 105 7.59 -9.11 -0.70
N LEU A 106 6.36 -8.63 -0.71
CA LEU A 106 5.90 -7.55 -1.58
C LEU A 106 5.66 -6.31 -0.73
N MET A 107 6.41 -5.25 -1.01
CA MET A 107 6.26 -3.93 -0.38
C MET A 107 6.31 -2.85 -1.44
N CYS A 108 5.53 -1.80 -1.26
CA CYS A 108 5.52 -0.66 -2.18
C CYS A 108 6.88 0.05 -2.15
N ASP A 109 7.49 0.19 -3.31
CA ASP A 109 8.76 0.89 -3.52
C ASP A 109 8.60 2.26 -4.19
N LEU A 110 7.37 2.78 -4.23
CA LEU A 110 7.00 4.03 -4.92
C LEU A 110 7.37 4.03 -6.41
N CYS A 111 7.54 2.85 -7.01
CA CYS A 111 7.98 2.68 -8.41
C CYS A 111 9.27 3.48 -8.70
N GLY A 112 10.18 3.56 -7.73
CA GLY A 112 11.42 4.32 -7.86
C GLY A 112 11.26 5.85 -7.81
N GLY A 113 10.11 6.34 -7.36
CA GLY A 113 9.82 7.78 -7.25
C GLY A 113 8.80 8.29 -8.26
N ASP A 114 8.23 7.40 -9.08
CA ASP A 114 7.19 7.72 -10.06
C ASP A 114 6.02 6.73 -9.91
N PRO A 115 5.21 6.87 -8.84
CA PRO A 115 4.15 5.91 -8.54
C PRO A 115 3.10 5.80 -9.65
N GLN A 116 3.02 4.64 -10.29
CA GLN A 116 2.10 4.42 -11.40
C GLN A 116 0.64 4.38 -10.96
N CYS A 117 0.37 3.92 -9.74
CA CYS A 117 -0.99 3.91 -9.19
C CYS A 117 -1.54 5.33 -9.04
N VAL A 118 -0.71 6.27 -8.62
CA VAL A 118 -1.10 7.69 -8.53
C VAL A 118 -1.40 8.26 -9.92
N ALA A 119 -0.49 8.01 -10.87
CA ALA A 119 -0.64 8.51 -12.24
C ALA A 119 -1.91 7.99 -12.93
N ARG A 120 -2.39 6.82 -12.55
CA ARG A 120 -3.54 6.16 -13.19
C ARG A 120 -4.82 6.20 -12.36
N CYS A 121 -4.80 6.76 -11.16
CA CYS A 121 -6.01 6.85 -10.35
C CYS A 121 -7.01 7.82 -11.00
N PRO A 122 -8.19 7.33 -11.46
CA PRO A 122 -9.12 8.17 -12.23
C PRO A 122 -9.86 9.20 -11.38
N THR A 123 -9.92 8.99 -10.06
CA THR A 123 -10.68 9.87 -9.15
C THR A 123 -9.79 10.80 -8.35
N GLY A 124 -8.47 10.66 -8.45
CA GLY A 124 -7.55 11.45 -7.63
C GLY A 124 -7.53 11.06 -6.16
N ALA A 125 -7.96 9.83 -5.83
CA ALA A 125 -7.92 9.32 -4.46
C ALA A 125 -6.49 9.12 -3.95
N LEU A 126 -5.53 8.94 -4.85
CA LEU A 126 -4.12 8.78 -4.52
C LEU A 126 -3.35 10.02 -4.95
N ASP A 127 -2.49 10.52 -4.06
CA ASP A 127 -1.59 11.64 -4.33
C ASP A 127 -0.18 11.30 -3.86
N TYR A 128 0.82 11.83 -4.54
CA TYR A 128 2.22 11.62 -4.19
C TYR A 128 2.89 12.96 -3.94
N SER A 129 3.13 13.28 -2.69
CA SER A 129 3.63 14.60 -2.27
C SER A 129 4.40 14.51 -0.95
N GLU A 130 5.09 15.60 -0.61
CA GLU A 130 5.67 15.76 0.72
C GLU A 130 4.54 15.76 1.74
N SER A 131 4.55 14.80 2.66
CA SER A 131 3.47 14.61 3.61
C SER A 131 4.00 14.05 4.93
N PRO A 132 3.37 14.42 6.06
CA PRO A 132 3.67 13.75 7.33
C PRO A 132 3.20 12.30 7.32
N GLU A 133 3.67 11.52 8.27
CA GLU A 133 3.14 10.19 8.48
C GLU A 133 1.68 10.28 8.93
N PHE A 134 0.87 9.34 8.47
CA PHE A 134 -0.53 9.26 8.87
C PHE A 134 -0.82 7.86 9.41
N THR A 135 -1.74 7.79 10.35
CA THR A 135 -2.04 6.58 11.12
C THR A 135 -3.45 6.04 10.89
N GLU A 136 -4.28 6.76 10.11
CA GLU A 136 -5.64 6.32 9.82
C GLU A 136 -5.63 4.97 9.12
N THR A 137 -6.31 3.98 9.71
CA THR A 137 -6.48 2.67 9.08
C THR A 137 -7.66 2.70 8.10
N PRO A 138 -7.79 1.70 7.20
CA PRO A 138 -8.99 1.63 6.33
C PRO A 138 -10.29 1.66 7.13
N TRP A 139 -10.33 0.98 8.27
CA TRP A 139 -11.53 0.95 9.13
C TRP A 139 -11.83 2.30 9.77
N ASP A 140 -10.79 3.02 10.22
CA ASP A 140 -10.94 4.40 10.72
C ASP A 140 -11.50 5.32 9.64
N ALA A 141 -10.98 5.19 8.42
CA ALA A 141 -11.46 5.97 7.27
C ALA A 141 -12.93 5.67 6.97
N PHE A 142 -13.32 4.39 6.99
CA PHE A 142 -14.70 3.98 6.77
C PHE A 142 -15.64 4.53 7.85
N ASP A 143 -15.24 4.45 9.11
CA ASP A 143 -16.04 5.02 10.22
C ASP A 143 -16.21 6.53 10.07
N ARG A 144 -15.15 7.25 9.73
CA ARG A 144 -15.19 8.67 9.47
C ARG A 144 -16.14 9.02 8.32
N LEU A 145 -16.05 8.30 7.21
CA LEU A 145 -16.90 8.51 6.04
C LEU A 145 -18.37 8.20 6.32
N LYS A 146 -18.66 7.18 7.13
CA LYS A 146 -20.03 6.89 7.56
C LYS A 146 -20.63 8.08 8.29
N GLU A 147 -19.88 8.69 9.19
CA GLU A 147 -20.34 9.87 9.93
C GLU A 147 -20.53 11.08 9.01
N GLU A 148 -19.53 11.38 8.17
CA GLU A 148 -19.56 12.51 7.24
C GLU A 148 -20.72 12.41 6.24
N TRP A 149 -21.01 11.22 5.75
CA TRP A 149 -22.03 10.99 4.73
C TRP A 149 -23.39 10.60 5.30
N GLY A 150 -23.50 10.47 6.62
CA GLY A 150 -24.75 10.09 7.28
C GLY A 150 -25.22 8.68 6.93
N ILE A 151 -24.30 7.77 6.69
CA ILE A 151 -24.62 6.37 6.40
C ILE A 151 -24.86 5.63 7.72
N HIS A 152 -26.06 5.11 7.86
CA HIS A 152 -26.48 4.31 9.02
C HIS A 152 -26.73 2.87 8.55
N GLY A 153 -25.75 2.00 8.80
CA GLY A 153 -25.86 0.61 8.41
C GLY A 153 -25.47 -0.35 9.50
#